data_84500548c1ec914999d35cc54ab1411f
#
_entry.id   84500548c1ec914999d35cc54ab1411f
#
_cell.length_a   1.000
_cell.length_b   1.000
_cell.length_c   1.000
_cell.angle_alpha   90.00
_cell.angle_beta   90.00
_cell.angle_gamma   90.00
#
_symmetry.space_group_name_H-M   'P 1'
#
loop_
_entity.id
_entity.type
_entity.pdbx_description
1 polymer ?
#
loop_
_entity_poly.entity_id
_entity_poly.type
_entity_poly.pdbx_seq_one_letter_code
_entity_poly.pdbx_strand_id
1 'polypeptide(L)'
;MIYVDGVRVDNMNTGATLNNSLSGNSAVTGSIGDIPMENIDHIEYVTGGAATTLYGSDAANGVIQIFTKKGAEQKTTFFAETQLEADIASSQFYHFKRTKELLHQIGFTQKYRIGFDGGTEKFGYSFGGSMSNGTGTLIKNGNEDRKYDLRFGSRMKFNEQFEYQNSFGMVIEDFARSRNGNQGGYTGLWFMEGAAATNFRYTDAA
;
A
#
# COMPACT_ATOMS: atom_id res chain seq x y z
N MET A 1 -4.63 -16.12 5.85
CA MET A 1 -3.23 -15.98 6.33
C MET A 1 -2.34 -15.65 5.14
N ILE A 2 -1.26 -14.88 5.32
CA ILE A 2 -0.41 -14.45 4.19
C ILE A 2 1.05 -14.67 4.54
N TYR A 3 1.80 -15.18 3.58
CA TYR A 3 3.24 -15.38 3.65
C TYR A 3 3.94 -14.69 2.50
N VAL A 4 5.12 -14.15 2.76
CA VAL A 4 6.04 -13.59 1.77
C VAL A 4 7.36 -14.32 1.90
N ASP A 5 7.79 -15.01 0.85
CA ASP A 5 8.99 -15.84 0.85
C ASP A 5 9.08 -16.81 2.06
N GLY A 6 7.94 -17.37 2.46
CA GLY A 6 7.86 -18.28 3.61
C GLY A 6 7.75 -17.61 4.98
N VAL A 7 7.82 -16.30 5.06
CA VAL A 7 7.66 -15.55 6.32
C VAL A 7 6.21 -15.07 6.46
N ARG A 8 5.57 -15.37 7.57
CA ARG A 8 4.21 -14.89 7.85
C ARG A 8 4.21 -13.38 7.99
N VAL A 9 3.31 -12.74 7.25
CA VAL A 9 3.12 -11.30 7.27
C VAL A 9 1.82 -10.99 8.01
N ASP A 10 1.91 -10.10 9.01
CA ASP A 10 0.74 -9.62 9.72
C ASP A 10 0.06 -8.52 8.91
N ASN A 11 -1.18 -8.79 8.51
CA ASN A 11 -2.02 -7.81 7.79
C ASN A 11 -3.09 -7.20 8.71
N MET A 12 -2.97 -7.36 10.01
CA MET A 12 -3.93 -6.79 10.94
C MET A 12 -3.61 -5.31 11.18
N ASN A 13 -4.64 -4.47 11.13
CA ASN A 13 -4.61 -3.07 11.54
C ASN A 13 -4.43 -2.95 13.08
N THR A 14 -3.33 -3.45 13.60
CA THR A 14 -3.08 -3.50 15.04
C THR A 14 -2.84 -2.13 15.67
N GLY A 15 -2.40 -1.15 14.87
CA GLY A 15 -2.21 0.23 15.35
C GLY A 15 -3.51 0.94 15.75
N ALA A 16 -4.65 0.46 15.29
CA ALA A 16 -5.95 1.05 15.63
C ALA A 16 -6.42 0.69 17.05
N THR A 17 -5.91 -0.37 17.66
CA THR A 17 -6.46 -0.92 18.90
C THR A 17 -5.88 -0.33 20.18
N LEU A 18 -4.66 0.18 20.15
CA LEU A 18 -3.99 0.71 21.34
C LEU A 18 -4.47 2.10 21.77
N ASN A 19 -5.10 2.86 20.89
CA ASN A 19 -5.68 4.18 21.19
C ASN A 19 -7.18 4.26 20.91
N ASN A 20 -7.89 3.17 21.07
CA ASN A 20 -9.32 3.12 20.81
C ASN A 20 -10.15 3.67 21.97
N SER A 21 -9.78 4.82 22.46
CA SER A 21 -10.68 5.62 23.26
C SER A 21 -11.49 6.50 22.34
N LEU A 22 -12.71 6.09 21.98
CA LEU A 22 -13.81 6.95 21.48
C LEU A 22 -13.55 7.84 20.25
N SER A 23 -12.37 7.94 19.71
CA SER A 23 -12.04 8.88 18.67
C SER A 23 -11.28 8.24 17.51
N GLY A 24 -12.03 7.66 16.60
CA GLY A 24 -11.64 7.52 15.20
C GLY A 24 -10.44 6.60 14.92
N ASN A 25 -10.68 5.61 14.11
CA ASN A 25 -9.67 4.69 13.60
C ASN A 25 -8.50 5.42 12.93
N SER A 26 -7.31 5.23 13.45
CA SER A 26 -6.09 5.50 12.71
C SER A 26 -6.05 4.52 11.53
N ALA A 27 -5.99 5.00 10.31
CA ALA A 27 -5.73 4.16 9.16
C ALA A 27 -4.27 3.69 9.26
N VAL A 28 -4.07 2.39 9.50
CA VAL A 28 -2.75 1.77 9.40
C VAL A 28 -2.70 1.02 8.08
N THR A 29 -1.66 1.23 7.31
CA THR A 29 -1.41 0.46 6.10
C THR A 29 -1.05 -0.97 6.46
N GLY A 30 -1.70 -1.95 5.84
CA GLY A 30 -1.30 -3.34 5.98
C GLY A 30 -0.01 -3.60 5.21
N SER A 31 0.88 -4.38 5.79
CA SER A 31 2.20 -4.71 5.21
C SER A 31 2.16 -5.38 3.83
N ILE A 32 1.00 -5.88 3.38
CA ILE A 32 0.83 -6.41 2.01
C ILE A 32 0.91 -5.31 0.96
N GLY A 33 0.38 -4.12 1.25
CA GLY A 33 0.47 -2.96 0.36
C GLY A 33 1.91 -2.48 0.13
N ASP A 34 2.84 -3.02 0.92
CA ASP A 34 4.25 -2.65 0.86
C ASP A 34 5.06 -3.44 -0.16
N ILE A 35 4.46 -4.47 -0.77
CA ILE A 35 5.14 -5.28 -1.77
C ILE A 35 4.80 -4.74 -3.16
N PRO A 36 5.74 -4.14 -3.88
CA PRO A 36 5.52 -3.71 -5.26
C PRO A 36 5.21 -4.92 -6.14
N MET A 37 4.20 -4.81 -6.99
CA MET A 37 3.75 -5.91 -7.85
C MET A 37 4.85 -6.38 -8.82
N GLU A 38 5.71 -5.49 -9.25
CA GLU A 38 6.85 -5.78 -10.13
C GLU A 38 7.91 -6.69 -9.50
N ASN A 39 7.95 -6.74 -8.15
CA ASN A 39 8.87 -7.61 -7.42
C ASN A 39 8.28 -8.98 -7.10
N ILE A 40 7.02 -9.21 -7.46
CA ILE A 40 6.36 -10.52 -7.31
C ILE A 40 6.73 -11.40 -8.50
N ASP A 41 7.18 -12.61 -8.19
CA ASP A 41 7.38 -13.65 -9.19
C ASP A 41 6.06 -14.37 -9.46
N HIS A 42 5.47 -14.95 -8.41
CA HIS A 42 4.15 -15.59 -8.49
C HIS A 42 3.45 -15.60 -7.13
N ILE A 43 2.15 -15.90 -7.17
CA ILE A 43 1.31 -16.01 -5.97
C ILE A 43 0.66 -17.40 -6.00
N GLU A 44 0.75 -18.10 -4.88
CA GLU A 44 0.07 -19.38 -4.67
C GLU A 44 -1.06 -19.22 -3.67
N TYR A 45 -2.16 -19.89 -3.90
CA TYR A 45 -3.28 -19.97 -2.97
C TYR A 45 -3.51 -21.39 -2.51
N VAL A 46 -3.38 -21.62 -1.21
CA VAL A 46 -3.67 -22.92 -0.58
C VAL A 46 -5.04 -22.85 0.07
N THR A 47 -5.95 -23.75 -0.36
CA THR A 47 -7.32 -23.78 0.14
C THR A 47 -7.41 -24.22 1.60
N GLY A 48 -8.50 -23.83 2.30
CA GLY A 48 -8.66 -23.98 3.73
C GLY A 48 -8.37 -25.38 4.30
N GLY A 49 -8.86 -26.45 3.66
CA GLY A 49 -8.62 -27.82 4.13
C GLY A 49 -7.14 -28.24 4.09
N ALA A 50 -6.45 -27.97 2.97
CA ALA A 50 -5.02 -28.24 2.85
C ALA A 50 -4.21 -27.25 3.69
N ALA A 51 -4.65 -25.98 3.76
CA ALA A 51 -4.00 -24.96 4.55
C ALA A 51 -4.00 -25.28 6.04
N THR A 52 -5.11 -25.77 6.60
CA THR A 52 -5.16 -26.13 8.04
C THR A 52 -4.24 -27.29 8.38
N THR A 53 -4.04 -28.23 7.47
CA THR A 53 -3.11 -29.35 7.67
C THR A 53 -1.65 -28.88 7.72
N LEU A 54 -1.28 -27.90 6.90
CA LEU A 54 0.10 -27.43 6.78
C LEU A 54 0.43 -26.28 7.76
N TYR A 55 -0.53 -25.40 8.03
CA TYR A 55 -0.33 -24.13 8.74
C TYR A 55 -1.16 -23.98 10.02
N GLY A 56 -1.92 -25.02 10.39
CA GLY A 56 -2.73 -25.04 11.60
C GLY A 56 -4.09 -24.36 11.44
N SER A 57 -4.84 -24.26 12.56
CA SER A 57 -6.23 -23.78 12.60
C SER A 57 -6.43 -22.36 12.08
N ASP A 58 -5.42 -21.49 12.25
CA ASP A 58 -5.48 -20.10 11.80
C ASP A 58 -5.59 -19.97 10.29
N ALA A 59 -5.24 -21.03 9.55
CA ALA A 59 -5.33 -21.10 8.09
C ALA A 59 -6.69 -21.61 7.56
N ALA A 60 -7.72 -21.69 8.40
CA ALA A 60 -9.05 -22.20 8.01
C ALA A 60 -9.64 -21.46 6.78
N ASN A 61 -9.35 -20.17 6.62
CA ASN A 61 -9.76 -19.36 5.48
C ASN A 61 -8.78 -19.41 4.30
N GLY A 62 -7.80 -20.31 4.33
CA GLY A 62 -6.75 -20.44 3.32
C GLY A 62 -5.51 -19.61 3.61
N VAL A 63 -4.48 -19.87 2.79
CA VAL A 63 -3.18 -19.19 2.83
C VAL A 63 -2.85 -18.65 1.46
N ILE A 64 -2.42 -17.41 1.41
CA ILE A 64 -1.82 -16.77 0.25
C ILE A 64 -0.31 -16.77 0.45
N GLN A 65 0.43 -17.32 -0.48
CA GLN A 65 1.89 -17.27 -0.49
C GLN A 65 2.34 -16.38 -1.64
N ILE A 66 3.12 -15.38 -1.33
CA ILE A 66 3.71 -14.44 -2.27
C ILE A 66 5.19 -14.76 -2.37
N PHE A 67 5.66 -15.06 -3.57
CA PHE A 67 7.06 -15.31 -3.85
C PHE A 67 7.65 -14.12 -4.58
N THR A 68 8.75 -13.57 -4.05
CA THR A 68 9.45 -12.46 -4.69
C THR A 68 10.48 -12.95 -5.69
N LYS A 69 10.79 -12.14 -6.70
CA LYS A 69 11.79 -12.44 -7.71
C LYS A 69 13.16 -12.63 -7.09
N LYS A 70 13.83 -13.73 -7.42
CA LYS A 70 15.21 -14.08 -6.98
C LYS A 70 16.19 -14.16 -8.14
N GLY A 71 15.76 -13.72 -9.31
CA GLY A 71 16.49 -13.85 -10.56
C GLY A 71 16.22 -15.19 -11.25
N ALA A 72 15.90 -15.13 -12.53
CA ALA A 72 15.70 -16.28 -13.40
C ALA A 72 16.94 -16.52 -14.26
N GLU A 73 17.04 -17.70 -14.84
CA GLU A 73 18.02 -18.01 -15.89
C GLU A 73 17.61 -17.30 -17.19
N GLN A 74 18.04 -16.05 -17.30
CA GLN A 74 17.75 -15.21 -18.47
C GLN A 74 18.80 -14.12 -18.62
N LYS A 75 18.86 -13.53 -19.81
CA LYS A 75 19.63 -12.31 -20.02
C LYS A 75 19.12 -11.22 -19.09
N THR A 76 20.05 -10.41 -18.61
CA THR A 76 19.69 -9.27 -17.74
C THR A 76 18.71 -8.37 -18.45
N THR A 77 17.58 -8.16 -17.81
CA THR A 77 16.53 -7.22 -18.24
C THR A 77 16.50 -6.02 -17.31
N PHE A 78 16.28 -4.84 -17.89
CA PHE A 78 16.11 -3.59 -17.13
C PHE A 78 14.72 -3.06 -17.37
N PHE A 79 14.11 -2.52 -16.34
CA PHE A 79 12.92 -1.72 -16.49
C PHE A 79 13.04 -0.39 -15.75
N ALA A 80 12.42 0.64 -16.29
CA ALA A 80 12.22 1.93 -15.66
C ALA A 80 10.82 2.42 -16.00
N GLU A 81 10.09 2.83 -14.99
CA GLU A 81 8.71 3.30 -15.12
C GLU A 81 8.51 4.59 -14.34
N THR A 82 7.77 5.50 -14.94
CA THR A 82 7.29 6.71 -14.27
C THR A 82 5.78 6.79 -14.43
N GLN A 83 5.09 6.92 -13.33
CA GLN A 83 3.63 7.09 -13.29
C GLN A 83 3.31 8.43 -12.62
N LEU A 84 2.53 9.24 -13.33
CA LEU A 84 2.05 10.53 -12.85
C LEU A 84 0.53 10.50 -12.80
N GLU A 85 -0.04 10.77 -11.63
CA GLU A 85 -1.47 10.75 -11.38
C GLU A 85 -1.92 12.11 -10.85
N ALA A 86 -3.09 12.57 -11.30
CA ALA A 86 -3.75 13.74 -10.76
C ALA A 86 -5.11 13.33 -10.19
N ASP A 87 -5.30 13.57 -8.90
CA ASP A 87 -6.52 13.21 -8.17
C ASP A 87 -7.40 14.45 -8.02
N ILE A 88 -8.64 14.35 -8.48
CA ILE A 88 -9.60 15.45 -8.42
C ILE A 88 -10.80 14.99 -7.59
N ALA A 89 -11.05 15.66 -6.46
CA ALA A 89 -12.21 15.39 -5.64
C ALA A 89 -13.51 15.72 -6.39
N SER A 90 -14.51 14.83 -6.27
CA SER A 90 -15.85 15.08 -6.81
C SER A 90 -16.62 16.06 -5.93
N SER A 91 -17.34 17.01 -6.52
CA SER A 91 -18.20 17.94 -5.80
C SER A 91 -19.62 17.41 -5.56
N GLN A 92 -19.99 16.29 -6.18
CA GLN A 92 -21.38 15.77 -6.15
C GLN A 92 -21.89 15.38 -4.75
N PHE A 93 -20.97 15.15 -3.81
CA PHE A 93 -21.31 14.74 -2.44
C PHE A 93 -21.39 15.92 -1.47
N TYR A 94 -21.08 17.14 -1.92
CA TYR A 94 -21.15 18.33 -1.07
C TYR A 94 -22.47 19.07 -1.28
N HIS A 95 -23.04 19.55 -0.18
CA HIS A 95 -24.25 20.33 -0.22
C HIS A 95 -24.03 21.70 -0.88
N PHE A 96 -22.87 22.32 -0.60
CA PHE A 96 -22.46 23.58 -1.21
C PHE A 96 -21.26 23.39 -2.14
N LYS A 97 -21.33 23.98 -3.33
CA LYS A 97 -20.24 23.90 -4.33
C LYS A 97 -18.91 24.42 -3.81
N ARG A 98 -18.93 25.49 -3.02
CA ARG A 98 -17.72 26.10 -2.44
C ARG A 98 -17.02 25.23 -1.39
N THR A 99 -17.70 24.28 -0.78
CA THR A 99 -17.10 23.37 0.20
C THR A 99 -15.94 22.59 -0.41
N LYS A 100 -16.08 22.14 -1.65
CA LYS A 100 -14.99 21.49 -2.36
C LYS A 100 -13.74 22.38 -2.47
N GLU A 101 -13.93 23.65 -2.86
CA GLU A 101 -12.84 24.60 -3.05
C GLU A 101 -12.11 24.94 -1.74
N LEU A 102 -12.85 24.92 -0.62
CA LEU A 102 -12.30 25.19 0.70
C LEU A 102 -11.57 23.99 1.32
N LEU A 103 -11.90 22.76 0.92
CA LEU A 103 -11.40 21.55 1.56
C LEU A 103 -10.45 20.76 0.67
N HIS A 104 -10.55 20.93 -0.65
CA HIS A 104 -9.80 20.12 -1.59
C HIS A 104 -8.88 20.94 -2.50
N GLN A 105 -7.79 20.32 -2.84
CA GLN A 105 -6.86 20.72 -3.88
C GLN A 105 -6.79 19.60 -4.94
N ILE A 106 -6.14 19.87 -6.04
CA ILE A 106 -5.75 18.80 -6.96
C ILE A 106 -4.61 18.05 -6.30
N GLY A 107 -4.83 16.78 -6.00
CA GLY A 107 -3.79 15.88 -5.54
C GLY A 107 -2.87 15.49 -6.70
N PHE A 108 -1.61 15.30 -6.43
CA PHE A 108 -0.64 14.87 -7.41
C PHE A 108 0.20 13.74 -6.84
N THR A 109 0.24 12.61 -7.54
CA THR A 109 1.02 11.45 -7.13
C THR A 109 2.05 11.13 -8.22
N GLN A 110 3.30 11.01 -7.80
CA GLN A 110 4.43 10.63 -8.63
C GLN A 110 4.97 9.29 -8.14
N LYS A 111 5.09 8.32 -9.05
CA LYS A 111 5.72 7.03 -8.76
C LYS A 111 6.83 6.78 -9.75
N TYR A 112 7.98 6.43 -9.24
CA TYR A 112 9.17 6.07 -10.01
C TYR A 112 9.58 4.68 -9.62
N ARG A 113 9.83 3.83 -10.60
CA ARG A 113 10.25 2.45 -10.40
C ARG A 113 11.40 2.13 -11.32
N ILE A 114 12.39 1.49 -10.78
CA ILE A 114 13.52 0.96 -11.53
C ILE A 114 13.82 -0.45 -11.06
N GLY A 115 14.34 -1.26 -11.96
CA GLY A 115 14.81 -2.57 -11.55
C GLY A 115 15.55 -3.27 -12.67
N PHE A 116 16.19 -4.34 -12.27
CA PHE A 116 16.84 -5.27 -13.17
C PHE A 116 16.79 -6.68 -12.59
N ASP A 117 16.68 -7.65 -13.43
CA ASP A 117 16.74 -9.05 -13.08
C ASP A 117 17.44 -9.86 -14.18
N GLY A 118 18.04 -10.95 -13.79
CA GLY A 118 18.73 -11.82 -14.73
C GLY A 118 19.52 -12.91 -14.01
N GLY A 119 20.25 -13.68 -14.78
CA GLY A 119 21.09 -14.71 -14.23
C GLY A 119 21.52 -15.78 -15.20
N THR A 120 22.23 -16.74 -14.66
CA THR A 120 22.67 -17.97 -15.30
C THR A 120 22.04 -19.16 -14.56
N GLU A 121 22.28 -20.38 -15.05
CA GLU A 121 21.89 -21.59 -14.35
C GLU A 121 22.36 -21.63 -12.88
N LYS A 122 23.56 -21.13 -12.62
CA LYS A 122 24.19 -21.19 -11.29
C LYS A 122 23.94 -19.96 -10.41
N PHE A 123 23.67 -18.82 -11.01
CA PHE A 123 23.52 -17.56 -10.27
C PHE A 123 22.41 -16.71 -10.87
N GLY A 124 21.42 -16.38 -10.05
CA GLY A 124 20.35 -15.47 -10.37
C GLY A 124 20.35 -14.26 -9.45
N TYR A 125 19.92 -13.12 -9.93
CA TYR A 125 19.80 -11.89 -9.17
C TYR A 125 18.61 -11.06 -9.63
N SER A 126 18.03 -10.33 -8.69
CA SER A 126 17.00 -9.34 -8.96
C SER A 126 17.19 -8.13 -8.06
N PHE A 127 16.91 -6.97 -8.59
CA PHE A 127 16.92 -5.72 -7.86
C PHE A 127 15.69 -4.90 -8.28
N GLY A 128 15.00 -4.31 -7.30
CA GLY A 128 13.90 -3.39 -7.52
C GLY A 128 13.99 -2.22 -6.56
N GLY A 129 13.76 -1.03 -7.06
CA GLY A 129 13.63 0.17 -6.24
C GLY A 129 12.45 1.00 -6.70
N SER A 130 11.66 1.49 -5.75
CA SER A 130 10.54 2.38 -6.06
C SER A 130 10.50 3.57 -5.10
N MET A 131 9.99 4.68 -5.61
CA MET A 131 9.67 5.87 -4.85
C MET A 131 8.26 6.31 -5.23
N SER A 132 7.43 6.57 -4.24
CA SER A 132 6.10 7.16 -4.40
C SER A 132 6.01 8.42 -3.56
N ASN A 133 5.46 9.49 -4.13
CA ASN A 133 5.20 10.74 -3.43
C ASN A 133 3.84 11.27 -3.85
N GLY A 134 2.87 11.29 -2.93
CA GLY A 134 1.51 11.76 -3.15
C GLY A 134 1.14 12.90 -2.20
N THR A 135 0.54 13.96 -2.73
CA THR A 135 0.07 15.09 -1.89
C THR A 135 -1.38 14.94 -1.46
N GLY A 136 -2.13 14.00 -2.05
CA GLY A 136 -3.56 13.81 -1.79
C GLY A 136 -4.43 15.00 -2.17
N THR A 137 -5.73 14.84 -2.01
CA THR A 137 -6.72 15.86 -2.40
C THR A 137 -7.13 16.81 -1.29
N LEU A 138 -6.76 16.56 -0.03
CA LEU A 138 -7.08 17.46 1.08
C LEU A 138 -6.06 18.59 1.19
N ILE A 139 -6.55 19.81 1.40
CA ILE A 139 -5.66 20.97 1.63
C ILE A 139 -4.87 20.80 2.94
N LYS A 140 -3.73 21.49 3.06
CA LYS A 140 -2.87 21.49 4.23
C LYS A 140 -2.37 20.10 4.63
N ASN A 141 -1.92 19.34 3.64
CA ASN A 141 -1.25 18.06 3.84
C ASN A 141 -2.11 17.00 4.55
N GLY A 142 -3.42 17.06 4.33
CA GLY A 142 -4.35 16.15 5.00
C GLY A 142 -4.21 14.68 4.60
N ASN A 143 -3.52 14.37 3.51
CA ASN A 143 -3.33 13.01 2.97
C ASN A 143 -2.02 12.91 2.18
N GLU A 144 -0.90 13.29 2.76
CA GLU A 144 0.41 13.06 2.16
C GLU A 144 0.88 11.63 2.38
N ASP A 145 1.55 11.09 1.38
CA ASP A 145 2.17 9.77 1.44
C ASP A 145 3.51 9.80 0.69
N ARG A 146 4.58 9.40 1.38
CA ARG A 146 5.92 9.25 0.82
C ARG A 146 6.42 7.87 1.15
N LYS A 147 6.70 7.08 0.11
CA LYS A 147 7.15 5.72 0.27
C LYS A 147 8.38 5.45 -0.57
N TYR A 148 9.35 4.80 0.04
CA TYR A 148 10.55 4.28 -0.61
C TYR A 148 10.60 2.79 -0.37
N ASP A 149 10.80 2.03 -1.42
CA ASP A 149 10.97 0.58 -1.36
C ASP A 149 12.28 0.19 -2.05
N LEU A 150 13.02 -0.70 -1.44
CA LEU A 150 14.22 -1.29 -2.00
C LEU A 150 14.17 -2.80 -1.78
N ARG A 151 14.40 -3.56 -2.83
CA ARG A 151 14.42 -5.03 -2.77
C ARG A 151 15.59 -5.59 -3.54
N PHE A 152 16.12 -6.64 -2.99
CA PHE A 152 17.18 -7.42 -3.59
C PHE A 152 16.89 -8.90 -3.42
N GLY A 153 17.00 -9.68 -4.48
CA GLY A 153 16.89 -11.12 -4.46
C GLY A 153 18.11 -11.76 -5.12
N SER A 154 18.55 -12.88 -4.60
CA SER A 154 19.60 -13.67 -5.22
C SER A 154 19.39 -15.16 -5.02
N ARG A 155 19.84 -15.92 -6.00
CA ARG A 155 19.82 -17.39 -6.02
C ARG A 155 21.20 -17.88 -6.46
N MET A 156 21.74 -18.84 -5.74
CA MET A 156 23.03 -19.44 -6.05
C MET A 156 22.93 -20.97 -5.94
N LYS A 157 23.10 -21.66 -7.05
CA LYS A 157 23.11 -23.11 -7.13
C LYS A 157 24.55 -23.61 -7.10
N PHE A 158 24.92 -24.24 -6.00
CA PHE A 158 26.27 -24.81 -5.83
C PHE A 158 26.40 -26.17 -6.52
N ASN A 159 25.37 -27.00 -6.41
CA ASN A 159 25.25 -28.29 -7.07
C ASN A 159 23.76 -28.67 -7.18
N GLU A 160 23.44 -29.87 -7.68
CA GLU A 160 22.04 -30.33 -7.83
C GLU A 160 21.28 -30.51 -6.50
N GLN A 161 22.03 -30.64 -5.39
CA GLN A 161 21.46 -30.91 -4.07
C GLN A 161 21.45 -29.68 -3.17
N PHE A 162 22.23 -28.64 -3.50
CA PHE A 162 22.37 -27.46 -2.66
C PHE A 162 22.20 -26.17 -3.44
N GLU A 163 21.14 -25.46 -3.09
CA GLU A 163 20.82 -24.14 -3.62
C GLU A 163 20.64 -23.16 -2.44
N TYR A 164 21.25 -22.01 -2.54
CA TYR A 164 21.07 -20.90 -1.61
C TYR A 164 20.22 -19.82 -2.24
N GLN A 165 19.18 -19.38 -1.53
CA GLN A 165 18.33 -18.27 -1.93
C GLN A 165 18.30 -17.22 -0.84
N ASN A 166 18.33 -15.95 -1.25
CA ASN A 166 18.25 -14.81 -0.37
C ASN A 166 17.24 -13.80 -0.94
N SER A 167 16.42 -13.21 -0.07
CA SER A 167 15.62 -12.03 -0.38
C SER A 167 15.78 -11.00 0.74
N PHE A 168 15.98 -9.75 0.36
CA PHE A 168 16.06 -8.60 1.24
C PHE A 168 15.05 -7.55 0.77
N GLY A 169 14.30 -6.98 1.69
CA GLY A 169 13.38 -5.89 1.41
C GLY A 169 13.46 -4.83 2.50
N MET A 170 13.45 -3.57 2.10
CA MET A 170 13.39 -2.42 2.99
C MET A 170 12.33 -1.46 2.48
N VAL A 171 11.41 -1.09 3.35
CA VAL A 171 10.37 -0.10 3.08
C VAL A 171 10.47 1.01 4.12
N ILE A 172 10.45 2.25 3.64
CA ILE A 172 10.35 3.45 4.48
C ILE A 172 9.12 4.19 4.00
N GLU A 173 8.16 4.40 4.89
CA GLU A 173 6.93 5.12 4.60
C GLU A 173 6.74 6.24 5.63
N ASP A 174 6.48 7.44 5.14
CA ASP A 174 6.07 8.60 5.93
C ASP A 174 4.74 9.10 5.37
N PHE A 175 3.72 9.11 6.19
CA PHE A 175 2.38 9.49 5.76
C PHE A 175 1.66 10.37 6.76
N ALA A 176 0.89 11.30 6.22
CA ALA A 176 -0.09 12.08 6.97
C ALA A 176 -1.48 11.77 6.45
N ARG A 177 -2.35 11.30 7.31
CA ARG A 177 -3.75 10.98 6.95
C ARG A 177 -4.71 11.66 7.88
N SER A 178 -5.78 12.21 7.32
CA SER A 178 -6.89 12.71 8.12
C SER A 178 -7.58 11.54 8.84
N ARG A 179 -7.99 11.79 10.07
CA ARG A 179 -8.72 10.79 10.87
C ARG A 179 -10.10 10.57 10.25
N ASN A 180 -10.47 9.30 10.10
CA ASN A 180 -11.83 8.88 9.80
C ASN A 180 -12.59 8.61 11.11
N GLY A 181 -13.87 8.95 11.17
CA GLY A 181 -14.73 8.68 12.30
C GLY A 181 -15.47 9.94 12.80
N ASN A 182 -16.38 9.76 13.77
CA ASN A 182 -17.29 10.79 14.25
C ASN A 182 -16.59 12.03 14.87
N GLN A 183 -15.31 11.93 15.18
CA GLN A 183 -14.53 13.04 15.73
C GLN A 183 -13.40 13.48 14.80
N GLY A 184 -13.33 12.95 13.59
CA GLY A 184 -12.37 13.40 12.59
C GLY A 184 -12.75 14.79 12.09
N GLY A 185 -11.77 15.69 11.97
CA GLY A 185 -12.02 17.07 11.51
C GLY A 185 -12.77 17.13 10.18
N TYR A 186 -12.54 16.18 9.29
CA TYR A 186 -13.21 16.09 8.01
C TYR A 186 -14.68 15.71 8.12
N THR A 187 -15.00 14.69 8.93
CA THR A 187 -16.38 14.29 9.19
C THR A 187 -17.13 15.39 9.94
N GLY A 188 -16.44 16.07 10.88
CA GLY A 188 -16.99 17.22 11.58
C GLY A 188 -17.38 18.35 10.64
N LEU A 189 -16.56 18.65 9.64
CA LEU A 189 -16.87 19.66 8.63
C LEU A 189 -18.10 19.29 7.78
N TRP A 190 -18.25 18.02 7.44
CA TRP A 190 -19.41 17.54 6.69
C TRP A 190 -20.71 17.63 7.50
N PHE A 191 -20.65 17.31 8.79
CA PHE A 191 -21.78 17.54 9.71
C PHE A 191 -22.09 19.01 9.87
N MET A 192 -21.09 19.88 9.98
CA MET A 192 -21.28 21.33 10.05
C MET A 192 -21.87 21.88 8.77
N GLU A 193 -21.51 21.38 7.61
CA GLU A 193 -22.12 21.74 6.33
C GLU A 193 -23.62 21.39 6.32
N GLY A 194 -23.98 20.16 6.73
CA GLY A 194 -25.38 19.75 6.83
C GLY A 194 -26.16 20.59 7.84
N ALA A 195 -25.60 20.91 8.99
CA ALA A 195 -26.19 21.76 10.00
C ALA A 195 -26.35 23.20 9.49
N ALA A 196 -25.36 23.74 8.79
CA ALA A 196 -25.45 25.07 8.18
C ALA A 196 -26.52 25.15 7.13
N ALA A 197 -26.68 24.10 6.31
CA ALA A 197 -27.74 24.03 5.28
C ALA A 197 -29.16 24.08 5.88
N THR A 198 -29.31 23.54 7.10
CA THR A 198 -30.61 23.49 7.77
C THR A 198 -30.90 24.72 8.64
N ASN A 199 -29.88 25.30 9.27
CA ASN A 199 -30.02 26.33 10.28
C ASN A 199 -29.62 27.74 9.81
N PHE A 200 -28.82 27.86 8.78
CA PHE A 200 -28.37 29.11 8.23
C PHE A 200 -28.87 29.24 6.78
N ARG A 201 -29.43 30.35 6.42
CA ARG A 201 -29.75 30.69 5.03
C ARG A 201 -28.43 31.03 4.31
N TYR A 202 -27.59 30.04 4.13
CA TYR A 202 -26.40 30.20 3.34
C TYR A 202 -26.78 30.12 1.87
N THR A 203 -26.67 31.21 1.18
CA THR A 203 -26.83 31.23 -0.28
C THR A 203 -25.45 31.15 -0.89
N ASP A 204 -25.20 30.16 -1.75
CA ASP A 204 -24.12 30.26 -2.70
C ASP A 204 -24.33 31.52 -3.52
N ALA A 205 -23.61 32.57 -3.20
CA ALA A 205 -23.61 33.73 -4.07
C ALA A 205 -23.03 33.30 -5.41
N ALA A 206 -23.85 33.33 -6.44
CA ALA A 206 -23.51 32.96 -7.80
C ALA A 206 -22.33 33.76 -8.35
#